data_f26348dcae77cc1254ccddfec7ab9588
#
_entry.id   f26348dcae77cc1254ccddfec7ab9588
#
_cell.length_a   1.000
_cell.length_b   1.000
_cell.length_c   1.000
_cell.angle_alpha   90.00
_cell.angle_beta   90.00
_cell.angle_gamma   90.00
#
_symmetry.space_group_name_H-M   'P 1'
#
loop_
_entity.id
_entity.type
_entity.pdbx_description
1 polymer ?
#
loop_
_entity_poly.entity_id
_entity_poly.type
_entity_poly.pdbx_seq_one_letter_code
_entity_poly.pdbx_strand_id
1 'polypeptide(L)'
;GLQCLLHEKPFAGVNGSGKHNNWSLTTDDGINLLDPGKTPHENIQFLLILTCILRAVDKHADLLRESAADVGNDQRLGGHEAPPVVISVFLGEQLEDVLEQLVNTGTATHSKKGSKLETGVKTLPDFMKDATDRNRTSPFAFTGNKFEFRMVGSRDSISGCNVVLNTITAEAFKEVCDRLENA
;
A
#
# COMPACT_ATOMS: atom_id res chain seq x y z
N GLY A 1 -12.71 -28.26 22.44
CA GLY A 1 -12.35 -27.93 21.08
C GLY A 1 -12.09 -26.42 20.92
N LEU A 2 -11.42 -26.03 19.85
CA LEU A 2 -11.21 -24.63 19.50
C LEU A 2 -12.44 -24.11 18.76
N GLN A 3 -12.79 -22.84 18.99
CA GLN A 3 -13.85 -22.14 18.28
C GLN A 3 -13.24 -20.96 17.50
N CYS A 4 -13.59 -20.86 16.22
CA CYS A 4 -13.20 -19.72 15.40
C CYS A 4 -14.25 -18.63 15.51
N LEU A 5 -13.85 -17.44 15.95
CA LEU A 5 -14.71 -16.25 16.02
C LEU A 5 -14.30 -15.28 14.91
N LEU A 6 -15.18 -15.12 13.93
CA LEU A 6 -15.03 -14.08 12.91
C LEU A 6 -15.66 -12.78 13.44
N HIS A 7 -14.93 -12.08 14.26
CA HIS A 7 -15.36 -10.82 14.86
C HIS A 7 -14.17 -9.87 14.95
N GLU A 8 -14.38 -8.60 14.65
CA GLU A 8 -13.33 -7.59 14.55
C GLU A 8 -12.68 -7.30 15.90
N LYS A 9 -13.47 -7.32 16.97
CA LYS A 9 -13.02 -7.05 18.35
C LYS A 9 -13.77 -7.96 19.33
N PRO A 10 -13.43 -9.25 19.41
CA PRO A 10 -14.21 -10.22 20.19
C PRO A 10 -14.08 -10.02 21.71
N PHE A 11 -12.98 -9.41 22.18
CA PHE A 11 -12.71 -9.20 23.60
C PHE A 11 -12.19 -7.80 23.87
N ALA A 12 -12.61 -7.21 24.99
CA ALA A 12 -12.07 -5.95 25.47
C ALA A 12 -10.59 -6.10 25.87
N GLY A 13 -9.77 -5.09 25.61
CA GLY A 13 -8.38 -5.03 26.04
C GLY A 13 -7.38 -5.90 25.25
N VAL A 14 -7.83 -6.60 24.23
CA VAL A 14 -6.94 -7.36 23.31
C VAL A 14 -6.99 -6.77 21.91
N ASN A 15 -6.04 -7.17 21.06
CA ASN A 15 -6.01 -6.79 19.66
C ASN A 15 -7.27 -7.27 18.92
N GLY A 16 -7.70 -6.47 17.96
CA GLY A 16 -8.75 -6.86 17.04
C GLY A 16 -8.23 -7.73 15.89
N SER A 17 -9.10 -8.09 14.98
CA SER A 17 -8.82 -8.89 13.81
C SER A 17 -9.36 -8.23 12.54
N GLY A 18 -8.55 -8.23 11.49
CA GLY A 18 -8.91 -7.70 10.17
C GLY A 18 -8.33 -8.55 9.06
N LYS A 19 -8.61 -8.15 7.83
CA LYS A 19 -8.04 -8.73 6.62
C LYS A 19 -7.03 -7.76 6.02
N HIS A 20 -5.91 -8.30 5.53
CA HIS A 20 -5.00 -7.57 4.66
C HIS A 20 -5.38 -7.88 3.22
N ASN A 21 -6.00 -6.90 2.55
CA ASN A 21 -6.34 -7.02 1.15
C ASN A 21 -5.12 -6.67 0.30
N ASN A 22 -4.46 -7.67 -0.26
CA ASN A 22 -3.35 -7.49 -1.19
C ASN A 22 -3.92 -7.18 -2.58
N TRP A 23 -3.50 -6.05 -3.14
CA TRP A 23 -4.01 -5.53 -4.39
C TRP A 23 -2.86 -5.08 -5.30
N SER A 24 -2.92 -5.47 -6.57
CA SER A 24 -1.96 -5.11 -7.61
C SER A 24 -2.65 -4.96 -8.95
N LEU A 25 -1.94 -4.43 -9.92
CA LEU A 25 -2.38 -4.24 -11.31
C LEU A 25 -1.46 -5.01 -12.24
N THR A 26 -2.06 -5.82 -13.10
CA THR A 26 -1.32 -6.68 -14.04
C THR A 26 -1.92 -6.53 -15.44
N THR A 27 -1.08 -6.47 -16.45
CA THR A 27 -1.49 -6.49 -17.87
C THR A 27 -1.94 -7.89 -18.28
N ASP A 28 -2.56 -8.02 -19.46
CA ASP A 28 -3.05 -9.30 -19.99
C ASP A 28 -1.92 -10.33 -20.20
N ASP A 29 -0.71 -9.85 -20.49
CA ASP A 29 0.51 -10.66 -20.65
C ASP A 29 1.24 -10.92 -19.31
N GLY A 30 0.63 -10.54 -18.20
CA GLY A 30 1.11 -10.91 -16.87
C GLY A 30 2.18 -9.97 -16.28
N ILE A 31 2.41 -8.80 -16.88
CA ILE A 31 3.35 -7.81 -16.35
C ILE A 31 2.70 -7.08 -15.16
N ASN A 32 3.33 -7.14 -13.99
CA ASN A 32 2.90 -6.40 -12.82
C ASN A 32 3.31 -4.92 -12.93
N LEU A 33 2.35 -4.03 -13.05
CA LEU A 33 2.58 -2.58 -13.18
C LEU A 33 3.09 -1.92 -11.89
N LEU A 34 2.98 -2.62 -10.76
CA LEU A 34 3.51 -2.18 -9.47
C LEU A 34 4.87 -2.81 -9.13
N ASP A 35 5.55 -3.42 -10.10
CA ASP A 35 6.94 -3.86 -9.91
C ASP A 35 7.89 -2.68 -10.18
N PRO A 36 8.58 -2.16 -9.14
CA PRO A 36 9.51 -1.05 -9.30
C PRO A 36 10.77 -1.43 -10.07
N GLY A 37 11.06 -2.72 -10.21
CA GLY A 37 12.30 -3.22 -10.79
C GLY A 37 13.52 -2.94 -9.90
N LYS A 38 14.71 -3.06 -10.49
CA LYS A 38 15.99 -2.87 -9.78
C LYS A 38 16.35 -1.39 -9.57
N THR A 39 15.86 -0.51 -10.42
CA THR A 39 16.13 0.93 -10.44
C THR A 39 14.80 1.71 -10.49
N PRO A 40 14.07 1.82 -9.37
CA PRO A 40 12.75 2.47 -9.34
C PRO A 40 12.74 3.89 -9.90
N HIS A 41 13.82 4.66 -9.69
CA HIS A 41 13.95 6.03 -10.17
C HIS A 41 14.04 6.16 -11.70
N GLU A 42 14.40 5.09 -12.41
CA GLU A 42 14.47 5.04 -13.88
C GLU A 42 13.19 4.43 -14.49
N ASN A 43 12.36 3.77 -13.69
CA ASN A 43 11.14 3.11 -14.15
C ASN A 43 9.97 4.11 -14.23
N ILE A 44 9.93 4.87 -15.31
CA ILE A 44 8.92 5.91 -15.53
C ILE A 44 7.50 5.34 -15.55
N GLN A 45 7.30 4.16 -16.12
CA GLN A 45 5.98 3.50 -16.14
C GLN A 45 5.51 3.21 -14.70
N PHE A 46 6.35 2.60 -13.89
CA PHE A 46 6.04 2.33 -12.49
C PHE A 46 5.73 3.62 -11.71
N LEU A 47 6.56 4.65 -11.85
CA LEU A 47 6.38 5.93 -11.17
C LEU A 47 5.08 6.63 -11.59
N LEU A 48 4.71 6.56 -12.86
CA LEU A 48 3.44 7.09 -13.36
C LEU A 48 2.25 6.35 -12.76
N ILE A 49 2.28 5.01 -12.78
CA ILE A 49 1.23 4.16 -12.20
C ILE A 49 1.10 4.41 -10.69
N LEU A 50 2.23 4.46 -9.98
CA LEU A 50 2.27 4.77 -8.55
C LEU A 50 1.60 6.12 -8.27
N THR A 51 1.97 7.16 -9.04
CA THR A 51 1.41 8.50 -8.88
C THR A 51 -0.10 8.54 -9.15
N CYS A 52 -0.59 7.79 -10.15
CA CYS A 52 -2.02 7.65 -10.41
C CYS A 52 -2.76 7.06 -9.20
N ILE A 53 -2.20 6.00 -8.60
CA ILE A 53 -2.81 5.35 -7.43
C ILE A 53 -2.80 6.28 -6.22
N LEU A 54 -1.68 6.97 -5.95
CA LEU A 54 -1.61 7.94 -4.85
C LEU A 54 -2.65 9.05 -5.01
N ARG A 55 -2.77 9.61 -6.22
CA ARG A 55 -3.77 10.62 -6.53
C ARG A 55 -5.20 10.09 -6.38
N ALA A 56 -5.48 8.87 -6.84
CA ALA A 56 -6.78 8.24 -6.71
C ALA A 56 -7.19 8.08 -5.23
N VAL A 57 -6.27 7.58 -4.41
CA VAL A 57 -6.50 7.37 -2.98
C VAL A 57 -6.64 8.69 -2.23
N ASP A 58 -5.85 9.70 -2.55
CA ASP A 58 -5.96 11.03 -1.95
C ASP A 58 -7.30 11.69 -2.28
N LYS A 59 -7.69 11.69 -3.56
CA LYS A 59 -8.94 12.28 -4.05
C LYS A 59 -10.19 11.61 -3.49
N HIS A 60 -10.15 10.29 -3.25
CA HIS A 60 -11.29 9.47 -2.86
C HIS A 60 -11.03 8.70 -1.55
N ALA A 61 -10.27 9.30 -0.63
CA ALA A 61 -9.95 8.69 0.66
C ALA A 61 -11.20 8.37 1.49
N ASP A 62 -12.20 9.23 1.42
CA ASP A 62 -13.49 9.08 2.08
C ASP A 62 -14.26 7.84 1.56
N LEU A 63 -14.31 7.65 0.25
CA LEU A 63 -14.97 6.52 -0.38
C LEU A 63 -14.24 5.19 -0.05
N LEU A 64 -12.90 5.22 -0.05
CA LEU A 64 -12.10 4.06 0.33
C LEU A 64 -12.28 3.73 1.82
N ARG A 65 -12.37 4.75 2.68
CA ARG A 65 -12.67 4.58 4.11
C ARG A 65 -14.06 3.99 4.32
N GLU A 66 -15.07 4.46 3.60
CA GLU A 66 -16.44 3.96 3.65
C GLU A 66 -16.51 2.46 3.29
N SER A 67 -15.69 2.00 2.36
CA SER A 67 -15.64 0.59 1.95
C SER A 67 -15.24 -0.37 3.08
N ALA A 68 -14.69 0.13 4.17
CA ALA A 68 -14.32 -0.61 5.38
C ALA A 68 -15.10 -0.16 6.62
N ALA A 69 -16.16 0.65 6.44
CA ALA A 69 -17.00 1.14 7.53
C ALA A 69 -17.98 0.06 7.98
N ASP A 70 -17.83 -0.39 9.21
CA ASP A 70 -18.75 -1.27 9.94
C ASP A 70 -18.62 -1.00 11.43
N VAL A 71 -19.72 -1.11 12.15
CA VAL A 71 -19.76 -0.82 13.60
C VAL A 71 -18.72 -1.62 14.38
N GLY A 72 -18.57 -2.92 14.08
CA GLY A 72 -17.58 -3.78 14.72
C GLY A 72 -16.16 -3.40 14.34
N ASN A 73 -15.94 -3.07 13.08
CA ASN A 73 -14.64 -2.68 12.56
C ASN A 73 -14.20 -1.30 13.08
N ASP A 74 -15.11 -0.36 13.22
CA ASP A 74 -14.83 0.98 13.76
C ASP A 74 -14.38 0.92 15.22
N GLN A 75 -14.84 -0.07 15.98
CA GLN A 75 -14.33 -0.35 17.32
C GLN A 75 -12.90 -0.92 17.33
N ARG A 76 -12.49 -1.58 16.25
CA ARG A 76 -11.13 -2.14 16.09
C ARG A 76 -10.15 -1.09 15.63
N LEU A 77 -10.51 -0.27 14.63
CA LEU A 77 -9.64 0.72 14.02
C LEU A 77 -9.14 1.75 15.06
N GLY A 78 -7.87 2.15 14.94
CA GLY A 78 -7.22 3.07 15.88
C GLY A 78 -6.83 2.45 17.22
N GLY A 79 -7.13 1.19 17.46
CA GLY A 79 -6.72 0.43 18.64
C GLY A 79 -5.34 -0.21 18.49
N HIS A 80 -5.01 -1.12 19.43
CA HIS A 80 -3.73 -1.86 19.40
C HIS A 80 -3.50 -2.59 18.08
N GLU A 81 -2.36 -2.35 17.44
CA GLU A 81 -1.91 -2.98 16.18
C GLU A 81 -2.90 -2.87 15.02
N ALA A 82 -4.02 -2.17 15.17
CA ALA A 82 -4.95 -1.89 14.09
C ALA A 82 -4.53 -0.61 13.34
N PRO A 83 -4.88 -0.50 12.03
CA PRO A 83 -4.69 0.74 11.30
C PRO A 83 -5.47 1.89 11.94
N PRO A 84 -4.99 3.15 11.82
CA PRO A 84 -5.78 4.32 12.19
C PRO A 84 -7.05 4.42 11.35
N VAL A 85 -8.04 5.19 11.85
CA VAL A 85 -9.33 5.38 11.17
C VAL A 85 -9.25 6.24 9.91
N VAL A 86 -8.15 6.96 9.73
CA VAL A 86 -7.91 7.86 8.59
C VAL A 86 -7.02 7.16 7.56
N ILE A 87 -7.35 7.29 6.29
CA ILE A 87 -6.53 6.76 5.20
C ILE A 87 -5.21 7.54 5.15
N SER A 88 -4.12 6.79 5.18
CA SER A 88 -2.77 7.27 4.88
C SER A 88 -2.04 6.21 4.04
N VAL A 89 -1.07 6.66 3.25
CA VAL A 89 -0.29 5.78 2.37
C VAL A 89 1.13 5.68 2.91
N PHE A 90 1.65 4.47 2.92
CA PHE A 90 3.03 4.17 3.25
C PHE A 90 3.74 3.59 2.03
N LEU A 91 4.87 4.16 1.65
CA LEU A 91 5.65 3.74 0.49
C LEU A 91 7.01 3.14 0.85
N GLY A 92 7.53 3.50 2.03
CA GLY A 92 8.89 3.18 2.46
C GLY A 92 9.93 4.20 1.97
N GLU A 93 11.05 4.26 2.70
CA GLU A 93 12.09 5.29 2.52
C GLU A 93 12.64 5.39 1.08
N GLN A 94 12.72 4.27 0.36
CA GLN A 94 13.25 4.27 -1.00
C GLN A 94 12.36 5.02 -1.98
N LEU A 95 11.06 4.74 -1.97
CA LEU A 95 10.12 5.37 -2.89
C LEU A 95 9.78 6.79 -2.47
N GLU A 96 9.73 7.06 -1.17
CA GLU A 96 9.57 8.42 -0.64
C GLU A 96 10.71 9.33 -1.13
N ASP A 97 11.96 8.88 -1.01
CA ASP A 97 13.14 9.61 -1.52
C ASP A 97 13.06 9.87 -3.04
N VAL A 98 12.65 8.88 -3.84
CA VAL A 98 12.48 9.06 -5.29
C VAL A 98 11.40 10.09 -5.61
N LEU A 99 10.27 10.04 -4.91
CA LEU A 99 9.18 11.01 -5.12
C LEU A 99 9.57 12.41 -4.65
N GLU A 100 10.29 12.55 -3.55
CA GLU A 100 10.82 13.84 -3.08
C GLU A 100 11.80 14.45 -4.10
N GLN A 101 12.68 13.65 -4.71
CA GLN A 101 13.55 14.11 -5.78
C GLN A 101 12.71 14.64 -6.97
N LEU A 102 11.70 13.90 -7.40
CA LEU A 102 10.83 14.31 -8.51
C LEU A 102 10.09 15.63 -8.21
N VAL A 103 9.57 15.77 -7.01
CA VAL A 103 8.83 16.99 -6.60
C VAL A 103 9.77 18.21 -6.52
N ASN A 104 10.96 18.03 -5.97
CA ASN A 104 11.87 19.15 -5.70
C ASN A 104 12.68 19.57 -6.93
N THR A 105 13.06 18.64 -7.80
CA THR A 105 13.99 18.89 -8.91
C THR A 105 13.43 18.55 -10.29
N GLY A 106 12.25 17.90 -10.36
CA GLY A 106 11.67 17.41 -11.60
C GLY A 106 12.32 16.12 -12.14
N THR A 107 13.38 15.64 -11.50
CA THR A 107 14.10 14.42 -11.92
C THR A 107 14.55 13.60 -10.71
N ALA A 108 14.52 12.28 -10.83
CA ALA A 108 15.08 11.39 -9.83
C ALA A 108 16.37 10.77 -10.40
N THR A 109 17.48 10.92 -9.71
CA THR A 109 18.81 10.52 -10.18
C THR A 109 19.34 9.26 -9.52
N HIS A 110 18.75 8.85 -8.39
CA HIS A 110 19.15 7.67 -7.65
C HIS A 110 18.00 7.13 -6.80
N SER A 111 18.15 5.88 -6.38
CA SER A 111 17.30 5.25 -5.35
C SER A 111 18.17 4.82 -4.19
N LYS A 112 17.71 5.05 -2.96
CA LYS A 112 18.37 4.49 -1.77
C LYS A 112 18.42 2.97 -1.90
N LYS A 113 19.60 2.40 -1.80
CA LYS A 113 19.74 0.93 -1.69
C LYS A 113 19.47 0.53 -0.25
N GLY A 114 18.75 -0.56 -0.04
CA GLY A 114 18.60 -1.14 1.29
C GLY A 114 19.96 -1.33 1.94
N SER A 115 20.13 -0.90 3.20
CA SER A 115 21.36 -1.09 3.94
C SER A 115 21.64 -2.60 4.11
N LYS A 116 22.89 -3.04 3.92
CA LYS A 116 23.29 -4.37 4.33
C LYS A 116 23.20 -4.48 5.86
N LEU A 117 22.50 -5.47 6.34
CA LEU A 117 22.56 -5.84 7.75
C LEU A 117 23.85 -6.64 7.95
N GLU A 118 24.89 -6.00 8.44
CA GLU A 118 26.10 -6.70 8.89
C GLU A 118 25.75 -7.45 10.18
N THR A 119 25.62 -8.76 10.08
CA THR A 119 25.28 -9.62 11.23
C THR A 119 26.42 -9.72 12.24
N GLY A 120 27.63 -9.24 11.89
CA GLY A 120 28.84 -9.36 12.72
C GLY A 120 29.31 -10.80 12.94
N VAL A 121 28.62 -11.78 12.36
CA VAL A 121 28.92 -13.21 12.48
C VAL A 121 29.42 -13.74 11.14
N LYS A 122 30.66 -14.14 11.06
CA LYS A 122 31.32 -14.59 9.81
C LYS A 122 30.72 -15.83 9.15
N THR A 123 29.82 -16.52 9.84
CA THR A 123 29.16 -17.76 9.36
C THR A 123 27.76 -17.56 8.80
N LEU A 124 27.20 -16.37 8.95
CA LEU A 124 25.89 -16.04 8.37
C LEU A 124 26.09 -15.18 7.12
N PRO A 125 25.36 -15.48 6.02
CA PRO A 125 25.37 -14.60 4.85
C PRO A 125 24.85 -13.21 5.21
N ASP A 126 25.38 -12.18 4.56
CA ASP A 126 24.84 -10.84 4.65
C ASP A 126 23.39 -10.82 4.17
N PHE A 127 22.49 -10.38 5.01
CA PHE A 127 21.09 -10.17 4.60
C PHE A 127 20.95 -8.73 4.10
N MET A 128 20.34 -8.57 2.93
CA MET A 128 19.85 -7.26 2.51
C MET A 128 18.72 -6.87 3.46
N LYS A 129 18.91 -5.80 4.22
CA LYS A 129 17.80 -5.19 4.94
C LYS A 129 16.77 -4.77 3.90
N ASP A 130 15.57 -5.30 4.00
CA ASP A 130 14.48 -4.89 3.14
C ASP A 130 14.30 -3.38 3.30
N ALA A 131 14.49 -2.63 2.22
CA ALA A 131 14.32 -1.17 2.22
C ALA A 131 12.85 -0.76 2.40
N THR A 132 11.96 -1.74 2.32
CA THR A 132 10.55 -1.59 2.72
C THR A 132 10.45 -1.77 4.23
N ASP A 133 10.63 -0.70 4.99
CA ASP A 133 10.28 -0.70 6.40
C ASP A 133 8.77 -1.03 6.50
N ARG A 134 8.48 -2.22 7.04
CA ARG A 134 7.10 -2.68 7.18
C ARG A 134 6.43 -1.89 8.31
N ASN A 135 5.91 -0.73 7.99
CA ASN A 135 4.94 -0.08 8.86
C ASN A 135 3.68 -0.97 8.93
N ARG A 136 3.56 -1.73 10.01
CA ARG A 136 2.48 -2.72 10.20
C ARG A 136 1.11 -2.08 10.41
N THR A 137 1.06 -0.79 10.70
CA THR A 137 -0.16 -0.06 11.07
C THR A 137 -0.68 0.87 9.99
N SER A 138 0.05 1.10 8.89
CA SER A 138 -0.46 1.93 7.80
C SER A 138 -1.69 1.31 7.14
N PRO A 139 -2.76 2.08 6.94
CA PRO A 139 -4.00 1.60 6.32
C PRO A 139 -3.82 1.12 4.88
N PHE A 140 -2.96 1.80 4.11
CA PHE A 140 -2.65 1.47 2.73
C PHE A 140 -1.14 1.52 2.51
N ALA A 141 -0.51 0.36 2.43
CA ALA A 141 0.94 0.24 2.41
C ALA A 141 1.44 -0.44 1.14
N PHE A 142 2.47 0.13 0.53
CA PHE A 142 3.20 -0.51 -0.55
C PHE A 142 4.16 -1.56 0.01
N THR A 143 4.07 -2.79 -0.49
CA THR A 143 4.83 -3.94 0.02
C THR A 143 5.68 -4.61 -1.06
N GLY A 144 6.47 -3.81 -1.76
CA GLY A 144 7.45 -4.25 -2.74
C GLY A 144 6.95 -4.31 -4.18
N ASN A 145 5.78 -4.88 -4.44
CA ASN A 145 5.19 -5.00 -5.79
C ASN A 145 3.66 -4.98 -5.79
N LYS A 146 3.06 -4.54 -4.69
CA LYS A 146 1.61 -4.45 -4.49
C LYS A 146 1.31 -3.51 -3.33
N PHE A 147 0.05 -3.13 -3.20
CA PHE A 147 -0.47 -2.47 -2.01
C PHE A 147 -1.22 -3.45 -1.11
N GLU A 148 -1.16 -3.22 0.19
CA GLU A 148 -2.02 -3.86 1.18
C GLU A 148 -2.98 -2.84 1.76
N PHE A 149 -4.28 -3.05 1.57
CA PHE A 149 -5.32 -2.31 2.26
C PHE A 149 -5.73 -3.08 3.52
N ARG A 150 -5.42 -2.52 4.69
CA ARG A 150 -5.45 -3.22 5.98
C ARG A 150 -6.65 -2.88 6.86
N MET A 151 -7.56 -2.05 6.37
CA MET A 151 -8.70 -1.57 7.17
C MET A 151 -9.89 -2.52 7.18
N VAL A 152 -9.95 -3.50 6.29
CA VAL A 152 -11.12 -4.40 6.17
C VAL A 152 -11.31 -5.24 7.43
N GLY A 153 -12.51 -5.26 7.97
CA GLY A 153 -12.87 -6.07 9.13
C GLY A 153 -12.81 -7.57 8.87
N SER A 154 -12.67 -8.38 9.92
CA SER A 154 -12.55 -9.83 9.79
C SER A 154 -13.81 -10.49 9.22
N ARG A 155 -14.99 -9.95 9.46
CA ARG A 155 -16.26 -10.42 8.89
C ARG A 155 -16.53 -9.90 7.50
N ASP A 156 -15.97 -8.75 7.14
CA ASP A 156 -16.29 -8.04 5.91
C ASP A 156 -15.75 -8.76 4.67
N SER A 157 -16.42 -8.56 3.55
CA SER A 157 -15.89 -8.97 2.25
C SER A 157 -14.88 -7.94 1.75
N ILE A 158 -13.79 -8.42 1.12
CA ILE A 158 -12.85 -7.55 0.41
C ILE A 158 -13.43 -7.00 -0.91
N SER A 159 -14.60 -7.46 -1.35
CA SER A 159 -15.19 -7.06 -2.63
C SER A 159 -15.48 -5.57 -2.68
N GLY A 160 -16.02 -4.99 -1.60
CA GLY A 160 -16.32 -3.55 -1.53
C GLY A 160 -15.07 -2.68 -1.75
N CYS A 161 -14.00 -2.96 -1.00
CA CYS A 161 -12.77 -2.19 -1.15
C CYS A 161 -12.10 -2.41 -2.52
N ASN A 162 -12.19 -3.62 -3.10
CA ASN A 162 -11.68 -3.86 -4.45
C ASN A 162 -12.47 -3.10 -5.52
N VAL A 163 -13.78 -3.03 -5.41
CA VAL A 163 -14.61 -2.21 -6.32
C VAL A 163 -14.18 -0.75 -6.24
N VAL A 164 -14.03 -0.21 -5.04
CA VAL A 164 -13.59 1.18 -4.85
C VAL A 164 -12.19 1.38 -5.42
N LEU A 165 -11.20 0.58 -5.04
CA LEU A 165 -9.82 0.70 -5.52
C LEU A 165 -9.73 0.65 -7.04
N ASN A 166 -10.43 -0.30 -7.68
CA ASN A 166 -10.43 -0.41 -9.13
C ASN A 166 -11.09 0.81 -9.79
N THR A 167 -12.19 1.30 -9.25
CA THR A 167 -12.94 2.42 -9.82
C THR A 167 -12.16 3.73 -9.72
N ILE A 168 -11.64 4.07 -8.53
CA ILE A 168 -10.87 5.31 -8.34
C ILE A 168 -9.58 5.31 -9.14
N THR A 169 -8.93 4.15 -9.26
CA THR A 169 -7.71 4.01 -10.06
C THR A 169 -8.01 4.14 -11.56
N ALA A 170 -9.11 3.55 -12.04
CA ALA A 170 -9.55 3.70 -13.42
C ALA A 170 -9.87 5.16 -13.77
N GLU A 171 -10.48 5.92 -12.87
CA GLU A 171 -10.70 7.35 -13.04
C GLU A 171 -9.38 8.12 -13.17
N ALA A 172 -8.43 7.85 -12.27
CA ALA A 172 -7.12 8.51 -12.31
C ALA A 172 -6.35 8.17 -13.60
N PHE A 173 -6.41 6.92 -14.06
CA PHE A 173 -5.80 6.53 -15.33
C PHE A 173 -6.43 7.25 -16.49
N LYS A 174 -7.75 7.35 -16.55
CA LYS A 174 -8.44 8.09 -17.61
C LYS A 174 -7.97 9.54 -17.65
N GLU A 175 -7.93 10.24 -16.50
CA GLU A 175 -7.45 11.63 -16.43
C GLU A 175 -6.00 11.78 -16.96
N VAL A 176 -5.13 10.83 -16.66
CA VAL A 176 -3.73 10.85 -17.11
C VAL A 176 -3.62 10.52 -18.60
N CYS A 177 -4.36 9.52 -19.10
CA CYS A 177 -4.41 9.19 -20.52
C CYS A 177 -4.91 10.41 -21.35
N ASP A 178 -6.01 11.03 -20.92
CA ASP A 178 -6.55 12.22 -21.58
C ASP A 178 -5.49 13.36 -21.65
N ARG A 179 -4.65 13.51 -20.62
CA ARG A 179 -3.56 14.49 -20.61
C ARG A 179 -2.40 14.12 -21.53
N LEU A 180 -2.03 12.85 -21.59
CA LEU A 180 -0.95 12.38 -22.45
C LEU A 180 -1.33 12.44 -23.93
N GLU A 181 -2.61 12.17 -24.27
CA GLU A 181 -3.11 12.26 -25.64
C GLU A 181 -3.20 13.70 -26.15
N ASN A 182 -3.33 14.69 -25.23
CA ASN A 182 -3.44 16.10 -25.58
C ASN A 182 -2.11 16.88 -25.43
N ALA A 183 -1.01 16.22 -25.07
CA ALA A 183 0.32 16.80 -24.91
C ALA A 183 1.15 16.73 -26.19
#